data_412165b5dc91b7c86a2e6725da216323
#
_entry.id   412165b5dc91b7c86a2e6725da216323
#
_cell.length_a   1.000
_cell.length_b   1.000
_cell.length_c   1.000
_cell.angle_alpha   90.00
_cell.angle_beta   90.00
_cell.angle_gamma   90.00
#
_symmetry.space_group_name_H-M   'P 1'
#
loop_
_entity.id
_entity.type
_entity.pdbx_description
1 polymer ?
#
loop_
_entity_poly.entity_id
_entity_poly.type
_entity_poly.pdbx_seq_one_letter_code
_entity_poly.pdbx_strand_id
1 'polypeptide(L)'
;QHLPDGLCVVDGDVWQDQTSFRPPHERAIGYVFQEASLFPHLSVRRNLLYGTPRGEPVSGADAIAFEEVLDLLGLDALLDRSPHKLSGGERQRVALGRALLSQPKLLLMDEPLSALDRLTKDEILPFLERLHERLALPVIYISHDMAELERLADHLVLMLAGRVLAVGPLNAVQSDPSLPLAMAREAAVSFDAVAEEYDDAYGILTFRIAGGRLLVPGSRIPAGERRRLRIAASDVSLTREAPKATSILNILPARILSQTPTGRNEILVVLSLTADSGSARLLARITRRSSEQLGLSEGMPVFAQVKGVSLALK
;
A
#
# COMPACT_ATOMS: atom_id res chain seq x y z
N GLN A 1 -20.86 14.01 -11.43
CA GLN A 1 -21.91 14.88 -10.85
C GLN A 1 -21.29 16.25 -10.56
N HIS A 2 -21.94 17.33 -11.00
CA HIS A 2 -21.57 18.68 -10.60
C HIS A 2 -22.01 18.92 -9.16
N LEU A 3 -21.06 19.28 -8.29
CA LEU A 3 -21.32 19.69 -6.91
C LEU A 3 -21.21 21.21 -6.85
N PRO A 4 -22.28 21.98 -6.57
CA PRO A 4 -22.27 23.44 -6.64
C PRO A 4 -21.13 24.11 -5.85
N ASP A 5 -20.80 23.56 -4.68
CA ASP A 5 -19.72 24.05 -3.81
C ASP A 5 -18.43 23.21 -3.88
N GLY A 6 -18.35 22.33 -4.90
CA GLY A 6 -17.22 21.40 -5.03
C GLY A 6 -15.99 22.07 -5.62
N LEU A 7 -14.83 21.82 -5.04
CA LEU A 7 -13.53 22.17 -5.61
C LEU A 7 -12.79 20.87 -6.01
N CYS A 8 -12.34 20.80 -7.26
CA CYS A 8 -11.51 19.70 -7.73
C CYS A 8 -10.32 20.26 -8.53
N VAL A 9 -9.13 20.10 -7.97
CA VAL A 9 -7.88 20.54 -8.57
C VAL A 9 -6.92 19.36 -8.64
N VAL A 10 -6.33 19.12 -9.80
CA VAL A 10 -5.33 18.06 -10.02
C VAL A 10 -4.12 18.70 -10.68
N ASP A 11 -2.97 18.59 -10.04
CA ASP A 11 -1.71 19.17 -10.51
C ASP A 11 -1.82 20.66 -10.90
N GLY A 12 -2.51 21.44 -10.06
CA GLY A 12 -2.77 22.86 -10.30
C GLY A 12 -3.86 23.17 -11.35
N ASP A 13 -4.36 22.17 -12.06
CA ASP A 13 -5.41 22.31 -13.07
C ASP A 13 -6.79 22.20 -12.42
N VAL A 14 -7.60 23.24 -12.53
CA VAL A 14 -8.94 23.31 -11.94
C VAL A 14 -9.92 22.56 -12.84
N TRP A 15 -10.47 21.44 -12.33
CA TRP A 15 -11.49 20.67 -13.04
C TRP A 15 -12.91 21.04 -12.64
N GLN A 16 -13.07 21.58 -11.45
CA GLN A 16 -14.33 22.14 -10.97
C GLN A 16 -14.07 23.15 -9.87
N ASP A 17 -14.78 24.26 -9.93
CA ASP A 17 -14.93 25.25 -8.86
C ASP A 17 -16.36 25.83 -8.92
N GLN A 18 -16.60 26.96 -8.24
CA GLN A 18 -17.89 27.63 -8.23
C GLN A 18 -18.30 28.20 -9.60
N THR A 19 -17.34 28.43 -10.50
CA THR A 19 -17.54 29.10 -11.78
C THR A 19 -17.32 28.21 -12.99
N SER A 20 -16.57 27.11 -12.82
CA SER A 20 -16.13 26.22 -13.90
C SER A 20 -16.42 24.75 -13.60
N PHE A 21 -16.73 24.01 -14.65
CA PHE A 21 -16.89 22.57 -14.59
C PHE A 21 -16.39 21.93 -15.88
N ARG A 22 -15.29 21.20 -15.79
CA ARG A 22 -14.79 20.40 -16.92
C ARG A 22 -15.50 19.03 -16.91
N PRO A 23 -16.18 18.67 -18.00
CA PRO A 23 -16.84 17.37 -18.10
C PRO A 23 -15.85 16.21 -17.92
N PRO A 24 -16.28 15.04 -17.39
CA PRO A 24 -15.38 13.91 -17.14
C PRO A 24 -14.58 13.43 -18.36
N HIS A 25 -15.16 13.48 -19.56
CA HIS A 25 -14.52 13.06 -20.81
C HIS A 25 -13.41 14.02 -21.30
N GLU A 26 -13.34 15.23 -20.76
CA GLU A 26 -12.29 16.22 -21.01
C GLU A 26 -11.20 16.22 -19.95
N ARG A 27 -11.38 15.43 -18.88
CA ARG A 27 -10.38 15.28 -17.82
C ARG A 27 -9.38 14.21 -18.23
N ALA A 28 -8.10 14.48 -18.05
CA ALA A 28 -7.03 13.51 -18.31
C ALA A 28 -6.99 12.44 -17.20
N ILE A 29 -7.98 11.55 -17.16
CA ILE A 29 -8.15 10.49 -16.18
C ILE A 29 -8.04 9.14 -16.87
N GLY A 30 -7.16 8.28 -16.37
CA GLY A 30 -7.23 6.84 -16.61
C GLY A 30 -8.18 6.21 -15.59
N TYR A 31 -9.15 5.43 -16.03
CA TYR A 31 -10.09 4.76 -15.13
C TYR A 31 -10.01 3.25 -15.30
N VAL A 32 -9.80 2.54 -14.21
CA VAL A 32 -9.83 1.08 -14.13
C VAL A 32 -11.01 0.68 -13.27
N PHE A 33 -12.01 0.05 -13.92
CA PHE A 33 -13.22 -0.42 -13.26
C PHE A 33 -13.00 -1.76 -12.55
N GLN A 34 -13.88 -2.08 -11.62
CA GLN A 34 -13.94 -3.38 -10.95
C GLN A 34 -13.98 -4.54 -11.94
N GLU A 35 -14.80 -4.42 -12.99
CA GLU A 35 -14.76 -5.31 -14.15
C GLU A 35 -13.87 -4.71 -15.25
N ALA A 36 -12.99 -5.51 -15.83
CA ALA A 36 -12.01 -5.06 -16.81
C ALA A 36 -12.60 -4.36 -18.06
N SER A 37 -13.90 -4.56 -18.34
CA SER A 37 -14.68 -3.89 -19.40
C SER A 37 -13.93 -3.75 -20.73
N LEU A 38 -13.28 -4.83 -21.20
CA LEU A 38 -12.57 -4.86 -22.46
C LEU A 38 -13.56 -4.94 -23.63
N PHE A 39 -13.18 -4.37 -24.77
CA PHE A 39 -13.95 -4.49 -26.00
C PHE A 39 -13.83 -5.90 -26.57
N PRO A 40 -14.89 -6.72 -26.57
CA PRO A 40 -14.79 -8.15 -26.89
C PRO A 40 -14.48 -8.43 -28.37
N HIS A 41 -14.80 -7.49 -29.25
CA HIS A 41 -14.56 -7.56 -30.70
C HIS A 41 -13.16 -7.10 -31.12
N LEU A 42 -12.35 -6.61 -30.18
CA LEU A 42 -10.97 -6.16 -30.42
C LEU A 42 -9.97 -7.16 -29.81
N SER A 43 -8.80 -7.30 -30.44
CA SER A 43 -7.67 -8.00 -29.82
C SER A 43 -7.13 -7.21 -28.63
N VAL A 44 -6.25 -7.82 -27.82
CA VAL A 44 -5.56 -7.14 -26.72
C VAL A 44 -4.84 -5.90 -27.22
N ARG A 45 -4.03 -6.01 -28.29
CA ARG A 45 -3.34 -4.89 -28.91
C ARG A 45 -4.28 -3.73 -29.24
N ARG A 46 -5.43 -4.02 -29.84
CA ARG A 46 -6.43 -3.00 -30.21
C ARG A 46 -7.14 -2.43 -29.00
N ASN A 47 -7.36 -3.21 -27.95
CA ASN A 47 -7.87 -2.71 -26.69
C ASN A 47 -6.91 -1.72 -26.04
N LEU A 48 -5.62 -2.05 -25.99
CA LEU A 48 -4.57 -1.19 -25.45
C LEU A 48 -4.50 0.15 -26.22
N LEU A 49 -4.45 0.10 -27.53
CA LEU A 49 -4.35 1.28 -28.39
C LEU A 49 -5.65 2.08 -28.50
N TYR A 50 -6.77 1.58 -27.99
CA TYR A 50 -8.06 2.29 -28.07
C TYR A 50 -8.07 3.60 -27.29
N GLY A 51 -7.33 3.65 -26.17
CA GLY A 51 -7.23 4.84 -25.31
C GLY A 51 -6.16 5.84 -25.74
N THR A 52 -5.27 5.46 -26.68
CA THR A 52 -4.20 6.35 -27.10
C THR A 52 -4.74 7.60 -27.80
N PRO A 53 -4.19 8.78 -27.48
CA PRO A 53 -4.55 10.02 -28.18
C PRO A 53 -4.36 9.88 -29.69
N ARG A 54 -5.36 10.30 -30.47
CA ARG A 54 -5.28 10.35 -31.93
C ARG A 54 -4.60 11.66 -32.32
N GLY A 55 -3.44 11.58 -32.92
CA GLY A 55 -2.66 12.75 -33.35
C GLY A 55 -1.19 12.46 -33.36
N GLU A 56 -0.36 13.48 -33.21
CA GLU A 56 1.07 13.31 -33.08
C GLU A 56 1.43 12.40 -31.90
N PRO A 57 2.47 11.54 -32.02
CA PRO A 57 2.94 10.74 -30.90
C PRO A 57 3.15 11.68 -29.71
N VAL A 58 2.64 11.30 -28.54
CA VAL A 58 2.92 12.04 -27.33
C VAL A 58 4.42 11.98 -27.11
N SER A 59 5.11 13.05 -27.51
CA SER A 59 6.55 13.20 -27.40
C SER A 59 6.86 14.08 -26.19
N GLY A 60 7.42 13.49 -25.18
CA GLY A 60 7.87 14.15 -23.95
C GLY A 60 8.56 13.15 -23.05
N ALA A 61 9.40 13.63 -22.15
CA ALA A 61 10.12 12.79 -21.19
C ALA A 61 9.16 11.99 -20.26
N ASP A 62 7.92 12.45 -20.13
CA ASP A 62 6.91 11.88 -19.25
C ASP A 62 5.85 11.03 -20.02
N ALA A 63 6.02 10.84 -21.34
CA ALA A 63 5.09 10.05 -22.14
C ALA A 63 5.21 8.55 -21.83
N ILE A 64 4.11 7.91 -21.45
CA ILE A 64 4.04 6.48 -21.19
C ILE A 64 4.09 5.72 -22.54
N ALA A 65 5.21 5.05 -22.82
CA ALA A 65 5.40 4.34 -24.07
C ALA A 65 4.64 3.00 -24.10
N PHE A 66 4.25 2.55 -25.30
CA PHE A 66 3.53 1.29 -25.49
C PHE A 66 4.37 0.10 -25.02
N GLU A 67 5.64 0.05 -25.39
CA GLU A 67 6.58 -1.00 -25.01
C GLU A 67 6.84 -1.02 -23.51
N GLU A 68 6.88 0.14 -22.87
CA GLU A 68 7.01 0.24 -21.42
C GLU A 68 5.81 -0.37 -20.69
N VAL A 69 4.59 -0.12 -21.18
CA VAL A 69 3.37 -0.71 -20.63
C VAL A 69 3.36 -2.23 -20.84
N LEU A 70 3.83 -2.73 -21.99
CA LEU A 70 3.94 -4.16 -22.23
C LEU A 70 4.87 -4.85 -21.24
N ASP A 71 6.08 -4.30 -21.07
CA ASP A 71 7.09 -4.81 -20.12
C ASP A 71 6.56 -4.75 -18.68
N LEU A 72 6.04 -3.59 -18.29
CA LEU A 72 5.53 -3.35 -16.94
C LEU A 72 4.43 -4.34 -16.55
N LEU A 73 3.50 -4.64 -17.48
CA LEU A 73 2.32 -5.46 -17.23
C LEU A 73 2.44 -6.90 -17.76
N GLY A 74 3.55 -7.25 -18.41
CA GLY A 74 3.78 -8.60 -18.95
C GLY A 74 2.75 -8.99 -20.00
N LEU A 75 2.50 -8.13 -21.01
CA LEU A 75 1.42 -8.30 -21.99
C LEU A 75 1.87 -8.78 -23.37
N ASP A 76 3.17 -8.89 -23.64
CA ASP A 76 3.72 -9.20 -24.97
C ASP A 76 3.11 -10.45 -25.60
N ALA A 77 3.06 -11.53 -24.85
CA ALA A 77 2.54 -12.83 -25.31
C ALA A 77 1.00 -12.85 -25.50
N LEU A 78 0.31 -11.77 -25.13
CA LEU A 78 -1.15 -11.71 -25.14
C LEU A 78 -1.70 -10.86 -26.27
N LEU A 79 -0.89 -10.07 -26.97
CA LEU A 79 -1.31 -8.98 -27.88
C LEU A 79 -2.32 -9.39 -28.96
N ASP A 80 -2.16 -10.59 -29.52
CA ASP A 80 -3.03 -11.07 -30.60
C ASP A 80 -4.23 -11.90 -30.10
N ARG A 81 -4.32 -12.09 -28.75
CA ARG A 81 -5.44 -12.83 -28.17
C ARG A 81 -6.71 -11.99 -28.15
N SER A 82 -7.86 -12.69 -28.19
CA SER A 82 -9.17 -12.11 -27.89
C SER A 82 -9.38 -12.03 -26.37
N PRO A 83 -10.07 -11.00 -25.85
CA PRO A 83 -10.41 -10.88 -24.43
C PRO A 83 -11.09 -12.11 -23.81
N HIS A 84 -11.85 -12.86 -24.59
CA HIS A 84 -12.50 -14.11 -24.13
C HIS A 84 -11.53 -15.24 -23.80
N LYS A 85 -10.30 -15.18 -24.31
CA LYS A 85 -9.25 -16.19 -24.07
C LYS A 85 -8.30 -15.79 -22.93
N LEU A 86 -8.59 -14.72 -22.21
CA LEU A 86 -7.79 -14.20 -21.12
C LEU A 86 -8.35 -14.67 -19.77
N SER A 87 -7.44 -14.92 -18.81
CA SER A 87 -7.79 -15.06 -17.39
C SER A 87 -8.34 -13.75 -16.82
N GLY A 88 -8.93 -13.78 -15.63
CA GLY A 88 -9.39 -12.57 -14.94
C GLY A 88 -8.26 -11.57 -14.74
N GLY A 89 -7.11 -12.04 -14.27
CA GLY A 89 -5.92 -11.22 -14.05
C GLY A 89 -5.31 -10.67 -15.34
N GLU A 90 -5.26 -11.46 -16.42
CA GLU A 90 -4.82 -10.98 -17.73
C GLU A 90 -5.75 -9.86 -18.25
N ARG A 91 -7.07 -10.03 -18.10
CA ARG A 91 -8.03 -8.98 -18.48
C ARG A 91 -7.81 -7.69 -17.69
N GLN A 92 -7.57 -7.80 -16.39
CA GLN A 92 -7.35 -6.64 -15.53
C GLN A 92 -6.07 -5.91 -15.92
N ARG A 93 -4.97 -6.62 -16.19
CA ARG A 93 -3.72 -6.02 -16.70
C ARG A 93 -3.90 -5.31 -18.05
N VAL A 94 -4.69 -5.87 -18.95
CA VAL A 94 -5.01 -5.20 -20.22
C VAL A 94 -5.84 -3.94 -20.00
N ALA A 95 -6.81 -3.95 -19.08
CA ALA A 95 -7.60 -2.77 -18.73
C ALA A 95 -6.74 -1.66 -18.13
N LEU A 96 -5.81 -2.03 -17.25
CA LEU A 96 -4.82 -1.10 -16.69
C LEU A 96 -3.92 -0.52 -17.78
N GLY A 97 -3.37 -1.36 -18.68
CA GLY A 97 -2.55 -0.91 -19.81
C GLY A 97 -3.30 0.07 -20.72
N ARG A 98 -4.57 -0.18 -21.01
CA ARG A 98 -5.42 0.75 -21.76
C ARG A 98 -5.59 2.09 -21.05
N ALA A 99 -5.78 2.07 -19.74
CA ALA A 99 -5.90 3.29 -18.95
C ALA A 99 -4.59 4.10 -18.94
N LEU A 100 -3.43 3.44 -18.81
CA LEU A 100 -2.12 4.10 -18.85
C LEU A 100 -1.82 4.71 -20.22
N LEU A 101 -2.10 3.97 -21.30
CA LEU A 101 -1.85 4.44 -22.66
C LEU A 101 -2.76 5.60 -23.11
N SER A 102 -3.78 5.94 -22.32
CA SER A 102 -4.54 7.19 -22.50
C SER A 102 -3.78 8.43 -22.03
N GLN A 103 -2.56 8.29 -21.53
CA GLN A 103 -1.71 9.37 -21.02
C GLN A 103 -2.39 10.18 -19.91
N PRO A 104 -2.85 9.53 -18.84
CA PRO A 104 -3.60 10.22 -17.81
C PRO A 104 -2.70 11.07 -16.91
N LYS A 105 -3.26 12.14 -16.34
CA LYS A 105 -2.67 12.91 -15.23
C LYS A 105 -3.06 12.37 -13.85
N LEU A 106 -4.08 11.51 -13.81
CA LEU A 106 -4.58 10.86 -12.61
C LEU A 106 -5.12 9.48 -12.97
N LEU A 107 -4.73 8.44 -12.26
CA LEU A 107 -5.26 7.11 -12.38
C LEU A 107 -6.25 6.82 -11.26
N LEU A 108 -7.48 6.47 -11.62
CA LEU A 108 -8.52 6.03 -10.69
C LEU A 108 -8.71 4.53 -10.84
N MET A 109 -8.60 3.80 -9.75
CA MET A 109 -8.85 2.36 -9.69
C MET A 109 -9.95 2.08 -8.66
N ASP A 110 -11.07 1.56 -9.13
CA ASP A 110 -12.24 1.28 -8.29
C ASP A 110 -12.38 -0.22 -8.08
N GLU A 111 -11.96 -0.70 -6.91
CA GLU A 111 -11.92 -2.11 -6.54
C GLU A 111 -11.33 -3.04 -7.64
N PRO A 112 -10.16 -2.71 -8.23
CA PRO A 112 -9.70 -3.35 -9.46
C PRO A 112 -9.38 -4.84 -9.30
N LEU A 113 -9.19 -5.34 -8.08
CA LEU A 113 -8.85 -6.73 -7.81
C LEU A 113 -9.95 -7.51 -7.07
N SER A 114 -11.10 -6.89 -6.76
CA SER A 114 -12.13 -7.50 -5.91
C SER A 114 -12.77 -8.76 -6.51
N ALA A 115 -12.84 -8.85 -7.85
CA ALA A 115 -13.40 -10.02 -8.55
C ALA A 115 -12.40 -11.18 -8.74
N LEU A 116 -11.17 -11.06 -8.21
CA LEU A 116 -10.11 -12.03 -8.40
C LEU A 116 -9.88 -12.86 -7.14
N ASP A 117 -9.53 -14.12 -7.33
CA ASP A 117 -9.07 -14.98 -6.25
C ASP A 117 -7.69 -14.54 -5.73
N ARG A 118 -7.32 -15.06 -4.55
CA ARG A 118 -6.09 -14.64 -3.86
C ARG A 118 -4.83 -14.89 -4.68
N LEU A 119 -4.74 -16.04 -5.36
CA LEU A 119 -3.54 -16.37 -6.15
C LEU A 119 -3.36 -15.38 -7.30
N THR A 120 -4.46 -15.08 -8.00
CA THR A 120 -4.47 -14.10 -9.09
C THR A 120 -4.14 -12.68 -8.58
N LYS A 121 -4.62 -12.29 -7.38
CA LYS A 121 -4.22 -11.01 -6.76
C LYS A 121 -2.72 -10.96 -6.50
N ASP A 122 -2.14 -12.02 -5.94
CA ASP A 122 -0.71 -12.11 -5.63
C ASP A 122 0.16 -12.06 -6.91
N GLU A 123 -0.37 -12.45 -8.08
CA GLU A 123 0.29 -12.29 -9.38
C GLU A 123 0.24 -10.84 -9.90
N ILE A 124 -0.84 -10.09 -9.62
CA ILE A 124 -1.05 -8.75 -10.17
C ILE A 124 -0.41 -7.66 -9.29
N LEU A 125 -0.45 -7.80 -7.98
CA LEU A 125 0.05 -6.80 -7.05
C LEU A 125 1.49 -6.36 -7.34
N PRO A 126 2.44 -7.25 -7.71
CA PRO A 126 3.79 -6.82 -8.10
C PRO A 126 3.84 -5.90 -9.33
N PHE A 127 2.86 -5.99 -10.24
CA PHE A 127 2.76 -5.05 -11.37
C PHE A 127 2.31 -3.67 -10.91
N LEU A 128 1.36 -3.61 -9.97
CA LEU A 128 0.89 -2.34 -9.39
C LEU A 128 1.97 -1.68 -8.54
N GLU A 129 2.75 -2.44 -7.79
CA GLU A 129 3.91 -1.95 -7.04
C GLU A 129 4.95 -1.32 -7.97
N ARG A 130 5.34 -2.03 -9.06
CA ARG A 130 6.26 -1.50 -10.06
C ARG A 130 5.72 -0.26 -10.77
N LEU A 131 4.41 -0.21 -11.03
CA LEU A 131 3.76 0.96 -11.60
C LEU A 131 3.91 2.16 -10.68
N HIS A 132 3.64 1.99 -9.38
CA HIS A 132 3.80 3.03 -8.38
C HIS A 132 5.27 3.52 -8.26
N GLU A 133 6.25 2.60 -8.37
CA GLU A 133 7.66 2.93 -8.28
C GLU A 133 8.21 3.63 -9.54
N ARG A 134 7.74 3.26 -10.73
CA ARG A 134 8.28 3.74 -12.01
C ARG A 134 7.60 4.99 -12.55
N LEU A 135 6.31 5.11 -12.34
CA LEU A 135 5.53 6.22 -12.89
C LEU A 135 5.23 7.26 -11.78
N ALA A 136 5.64 8.50 -12.00
CA ALA A 136 5.28 9.64 -11.15
C ALA A 136 3.81 10.06 -11.35
N LEU A 137 2.90 9.09 -11.46
CA LEU A 137 1.49 9.30 -11.74
C LEU A 137 0.69 9.22 -10.42
N PRO A 138 -0.08 10.27 -10.06
CA PRO A 138 -0.98 10.19 -8.93
C PRO A 138 -2.03 9.09 -9.14
N VAL A 139 -2.22 8.25 -8.11
CA VAL A 139 -3.17 7.14 -8.13
C VAL A 139 -4.16 7.28 -6.99
N ILE A 140 -5.45 7.20 -7.28
CA ILE A 140 -6.50 6.98 -6.27
C ILE A 140 -6.95 5.53 -6.41
N TYR A 141 -6.64 4.73 -5.40
CA TYR A 141 -6.96 3.32 -5.33
C TYR A 141 -8.05 3.08 -4.30
N ILE A 142 -9.20 2.60 -4.72
CA ILE A 142 -10.33 2.28 -3.85
C ILE A 142 -10.35 0.77 -3.65
N SER A 143 -10.29 0.34 -2.40
CA SER A 143 -10.40 -1.08 -2.02
C SER A 143 -10.93 -1.20 -0.59
N HIS A 144 -11.59 -2.31 -0.30
CA HIS A 144 -11.94 -2.74 1.05
C HIS A 144 -10.96 -3.80 1.58
N ASP A 145 -9.97 -4.21 0.77
CA ASP A 145 -8.95 -5.19 1.13
C ASP A 145 -7.70 -4.47 1.68
N MET A 146 -7.51 -4.56 2.99
CA MET A 146 -6.37 -3.93 3.65
C MET A 146 -5.02 -4.48 3.18
N ALA A 147 -4.96 -5.74 2.74
CA ALA A 147 -3.70 -6.31 2.25
C ALA A 147 -3.23 -5.66 0.94
N GLU A 148 -4.16 -5.23 0.09
CA GLU A 148 -3.85 -4.44 -1.11
C GLU A 148 -3.35 -3.03 -0.71
N LEU A 149 -4.08 -2.35 0.18
CA LEU A 149 -3.74 -1.00 0.62
C LEU A 149 -2.41 -0.95 1.39
N GLU A 150 -2.13 -1.95 2.20
CA GLU A 150 -0.87 -2.09 2.94
C GLU A 150 0.35 -2.19 2.01
N ARG A 151 0.18 -2.70 0.80
CA ARG A 151 1.23 -2.82 -0.22
C ARG A 151 1.37 -1.57 -1.08
N LEU A 152 0.26 -0.93 -1.42
CA LEU A 152 0.21 0.09 -2.49
C LEU A 152 0.09 1.53 -1.97
N ALA A 153 -0.60 1.78 -0.84
CA ALA A 153 -0.96 3.12 -0.45
C ALA A 153 0.12 3.82 0.39
N ASP A 154 0.45 5.07 0.05
CA ASP A 154 1.26 5.96 0.89
C ASP A 154 0.39 6.70 1.89
N HIS A 155 -0.78 7.11 1.44
CA HIS A 155 -1.80 7.80 2.24
C HIS A 155 -3.10 7.03 2.22
N LEU A 156 -3.79 7.04 3.34
CA LEU A 156 -5.09 6.38 3.48
C LEU A 156 -6.17 7.42 3.77
N VAL A 157 -7.28 7.29 3.06
CA VAL A 157 -8.54 7.96 3.37
C VAL A 157 -9.50 6.90 3.88
N LEU A 158 -9.73 6.86 5.18
CA LEU A 158 -10.66 5.92 5.79
C LEU A 158 -12.07 6.51 5.76
N MET A 159 -13.01 5.78 5.17
CA MET A 159 -14.40 6.20 5.02
C MET A 159 -15.35 5.21 5.71
N LEU A 160 -16.41 5.74 6.30
CA LEU A 160 -17.51 4.96 6.84
C LEU A 160 -18.84 5.67 6.57
N ALA A 161 -19.81 4.95 6.04
CA ALA A 161 -21.15 5.47 5.74
C ALA A 161 -21.14 6.80 4.95
N GLY A 162 -20.25 6.91 3.95
CA GLY A 162 -20.10 8.09 3.10
C GLY A 162 -19.40 9.29 3.75
N ARG A 163 -18.83 9.12 4.94
CA ARG A 163 -18.08 10.17 5.65
C ARG A 163 -16.63 9.78 5.80
N VAL A 164 -15.74 10.75 5.68
CA VAL A 164 -14.32 10.57 5.96
C VAL A 164 -14.12 10.53 7.48
N LEU A 165 -13.53 9.45 7.98
CA LEU A 165 -13.17 9.29 9.39
C LEU A 165 -11.74 9.78 9.66
N ALA A 166 -10.81 9.49 8.76
CA ALA A 166 -9.42 9.87 8.89
C ALA A 166 -8.76 10.01 7.53
N VAL A 167 -7.75 10.87 7.45
CA VAL A 167 -6.87 11.05 6.29
C VAL A 167 -5.44 11.20 6.80
N GLY A 168 -4.49 10.51 6.19
CA GLY A 168 -3.08 10.68 6.54
C GLY A 168 -2.18 9.59 5.98
N PRO A 169 -0.89 9.63 6.31
CA PRO A 169 0.06 8.56 5.99
C PRO A 169 -0.43 7.22 6.51
N LEU A 170 -0.23 6.15 5.75
CA LEU A 170 -0.74 4.81 6.04
C LEU A 170 -0.43 4.37 7.48
N ASN A 171 0.85 4.44 7.91
CA ASN A 171 1.27 4.05 9.26
C ASN A 171 0.53 4.84 10.36
N ALA A 172 0.33 6.16 10.15
CA ALA A 172 -0.34 7.00 11.12
C ALA A 172 -1.82 6.61 11.29
N VAL A 173 -2.54 6.36 10.20
CA VAL A 173 -3.94 5.95 10.23
C VAL A 173 -4.09 4.54 10.78
N GLN A 174 -3.21 3.60 10.39
CA GLN A 174 -3.21 2.23 10.92
C GLN A 174 -2.96 2.15 12.42
N SER A 175 -2.16 3.07 12.96
CA SER A 175 -1.75 3.07 14.37
C SER A 175 -2.60 3.96 15.29
N ASP A 176 -3.63 4.61 14.76
CA ASP A 176 -4.52 5.45 15.55
C ASP A 176 -5.54 4.60 16.35
N PRO A 177 -5.44 4.55 17.69
CA PRO A 177 -6.31 3.71 18.52
C PRO A 177 -7.78 4.19 18.56
N SER A 178 -8.08 5.37 18.06
CA SER A 178 -9.45 5.88 17.91
C SER A 178 -10.16 5.31 16.68
N LEU A 179 -9.41 4.70 15.76
CA LEU A 179 -9.94 4.19 14.49
C LEU A 179 -10.19 2.68 14.55
N PRO A 180 -11.19 2.18 13.81
CA PRO A 180 -11.51 0.76 13.75
C PRO A 180 -10.35 -0.14 13.32
N LEU A 181 -9.45 0.38 12.46
CA LEU A 181 -8.30 -0.38 11.93
C LEU A 181 -7.34 -0.84 13.02
N ALA A 182 -6.97 0.05 13.95
CA ALA A 182 -6.07 -0.29 15.05
C ALA A 182 -6.72 -1.26 16.06
N MET A 183 -8.05 -1.18 16.20
CA MET A 183 -8.81 -2.02 17.12
C MET A 183 -9.14 -3.39 16.54
N ALA A 184 -9.04 -3.59 15.24
CA ALA A 184 -9.28 -4.87 14.58
C ALA A 184 -8.34 -5.96 15.12
N ARG A 185 -8.80 -7.23 15.10
CA ARG A 185 -8.01 -8.37 15.58
C ARG A 185 -6.71 -8.54 14.77
N GLU A 186 -6.80 -8.29 13.48
CA GLU A 186 -5.70 -8.38 12.51
C GLU A 186 -4.91 -7.07 12.39
N ALA A 187 -5.08 -6.13 13.34
CA ALA A 187 -4.40 -4.84 13.33
C ALA A 187 -2.90 -5.00 13.09
N ALA A 188 -2.39 -4.22 12.16
CA ALA A 188 -1.00 -4.19 11.77
C ALA A 188 -0.60 -2.78 11.38
N VAL A 189 0.69 -2.53 11.33
CA VAL A 189 1.25 -1.30 10.79
C VAL A 189 2.24 -1.62 9.69
N SER A 190 2.27 -0.75 8.69
CA SER A 190 3.15 -0.85 7.53
C SER A 190 4.27 0.17 7.65
N PHE A 191 5.49 -0.25 7.34
CA PHE A 191 6.70 0.57 7.34
C PHE A 191 7.31 0.57 5.95
N ASP A 192 7.67 1.75 5.45
CA ASP A 192 8.58 1.87 4.32
C ASP A 192 9.98 1.48 4.79
N ALA A 193 10.56 0.52 4.11
CA ALA A 193 11.82 -0.09 4.46
C ALA A 193 12.79 -0.05 3.27
N VAL A 194 14.06 0.18 3.55
CA VAL A 194 15.12 0.19 2.54
C VAL A 194 16.08 -0.94 2.86
N ALA A 195 16.31 -1.83 1.89
CA ALA A 195 17.28 -2.91 2.01
C ALA A 195 18.70 -2.33 2.16
N GLU A 196 19.46 -2.79 3.15
CA GLU A 196 20.84 -2.35 3.39
C GLU A 196 21.83 -3.48 3.12
N GLU A 197 21.68 -4.60 3.78
CA GLU A 197 22.64 -5.70 3.80
C GLU A 197 21.93 -7.05 3.65
N TYR A 198 22.64 -8.02 3.11
CA TYR A 198 22.21 -9.41 3.06
C TYR A 198 23.28 -10.32 3.63
N ASP A 199 22.90 -11.10 4.63
CA ASP A 199 23.74 -12.14 5.22
C ASP A 199 23.50 -13.47 4.48
N ASP A 200 24.47 -13.84 3.64
CA ASP A 200 24.43 -15.07 2.87
C ASP A 200 24.48 -16.34 3.73
N ALA A 201 25.11 -16.28 4.91
CA ALA A 201 25.24 -17.45 5.78
C ALA A 201 23.91 -17.84 6.42
N TYR A 202 23.05 -16.87 6.69
CA TYR A 202 21.78 -17.07 7.38
C TYR A 202 20.56 -16.79 6.51
N GLY A 203 20.71 -16.27 5.28
CA GLY A 203 19.59 -15.89 4.42
C GLY A 203 18.74 -14.76 5.01
N ILE A 204 19.39 -13.74 5.59
CA ILE A 204 18.74 -12.66 6.32
C ILE A 204 19.03 -11.32 5.62
N LEU A 205 17.97 -10.58 5.33
CA LEU A 205 18.03 -9.18 4.87
C LEU A 205 17.97 -8.24 6.07
N THR A 206 18.79 -7.19 6.05
CA THR A 206 18.69 -6.06 6.95
C THR A 206 17.97 -4.93 6.25
N PHE A 207 16.84 -4.49 6.80
CA PHE A 207 16.09 -3.35 6.35
C PHE A 207 16.20 -2.19 7.31
N ARG A 208 16.44 -0.99 6.79
CA ARG A 208 16.32 0.25 7.54
C ARG A 208 14.88 0.76 7.45
N ILE A 209 14.30 1.05 8.60
CA ILE A 209 13.00 1.70 8.76
C ILE A 209 13.16 3.00 9.55
N ALA A 210 12.12 3.83 9.58
CA ALA A 210 12.06 4.94 10.52
C ALA A 210 12.04 4.38 11.96
N GLY A 211 13.08 4.70 12.73
CA GLY A 211 13.23 4.26 14.13
C GLY A 211 14.06 3.01 14.36
N GLY A 212 14.70 2.42 13.32
CA GLY A 212 15.59 1.29 13.53
C GLY A 212 15.88 0.43 12.32
N ARG A 213 16.33 -0.78 12.61
CA ARG A 213 16.61 -1.82 11.60
C ARG A 213 15.82 -3.07 11.92
N LEU A 214 15.42 -3.78 10.86
CA LEU A 214 14.71 -5.05 10.94
C LEU A 214 15.48 -6.12 10.15
N LEU A 215 15.65 -7.26 10.77
CA LEU A 215 16.23 -8.48 10.20
C LEU A 215 15.12 -9.38 9.71
N VAL A 216 15.08 -9.63 8.41
CA VAL A 216 13.98 -10.34 7.73
C VAL A 216 14.53 -11.52 6.95
N PRO A 217 14.12 -12.75 7.22
CA PRO A 217 14.47 -13.90 6.39
C PRO A 217 13.92 -13.74 4.96
N GLY A 218 14.74 -14.02 3.97
CA GLY A 218 14.29 -13.92 2.58
C GLY A 218 15.43 -14.09 1.57
N SER A 219 15.08 -14.01 0.29
CA SER A 219 16.05 -14.03 -0.80
C SER A 219 16.77 -12.68 -0.91
N ARG A 220 18.00 -12.71 -1.44
CA ARG A 220 18.77 -11.48 -1.69
C ARG A 220 18.01 -10.53 -2.62
N ILE A 221 17.95 -9.27 -2.23
CA ILE A 221 17.50 -8.16 -3.07
C ILE A 221 18.62 -7.08 -3.09
N PRO A 222 18.66 -6.22 -4.10
CA PRO A 222 19.65 -5.15 -4.19
C PRO A 222 19.60 -4.20 -2.99
N ALA A 223 20.78 -3.76 -2.54
CA ALA A 223 20.83 -2.69 -1.53
C ALA A 223 20.25 -1.39 -2.12
N GLY A 224 19.52 -0.65 -1.28
CA GLY A 224 18.80 0.55 -1.67
C GLY A 224 17.38 0.28 -2.20
N GLU A 225 17.02 -0.96 -2.45
CA GLU A 225 15.67 -1.31 -2.88
C GLU A 225 14.66 -1.06 -1.77
N ARG A 226 13.52 -0.48 -2.13
CA ARG A 226 12.43 -0.17 -1.20
C ARG A 226 11.47 -1.34 -1.13
N ARG A 227 11.01 -1.63 0.07
CA ARG A 227 9.96 -2.62 0.34
C ARG A 227 9.04 -2.10 1.44
N ARG A 228 7.84 -2.59 1.45
CA ARG A 228 6.92 -2.33 2.56
C ARG A 228 6.87 -3.54 3.47
N LEU A 229 7.16 -3.32 4.75
CA LEU A 229 7.12 -4.35 5.78
C LEU A 229 5.88 -4.16 6.64
N ARG A 230 5.11 -5.23 6.78
CA ARG A 230 3.93 -5.28 7.64
C ARG A 230 4.28 -5.94 8.97
N ILE A 231 3.93 -5.30 10.07
CA ILE A 231 4.08 -5.85 11.42
C ILE A 231 2.71 -5.95 12.08
N ALA A 232 2.25 -7.17 12.34
CA ALA A 232 1.00 -7.39 13.05
C ALA A 232 1.17 -7.06 14.53
N ALA A 233 0.17 -6.45 15.13
CA ALA A 233 0.19 -6.09 16.55
C ALA A 233 0.35 -7.33 17.47
N SER A 234 -0.12 -8.50 17.02
CA SER A 234 0.03 -9.79 17.72
C SER A 234 1.48 -10.32 17.73
N ASP A 235 2.31 -9.88 16.80
CA ASP A 235 3.69 -10.35 16.63
C ASP A 235 4.70 -9.51 17.40
N VAL A 236 4.21 -8.51 18.15
CA VAL A 236 5.01 -7.61 18.94
C VAL A 236 4.85 -7.93 20.43
N SER A 237 5.95 -8.27 21.09
CA SER A 237 6.02 -8.40 22.54
C SER A 237 6.85 -7.27 23.16
N LEU A 238 6.62 -6.99 24.44
CA LEU A 238 7.25 -5.86 25.14
C LEU A 238 8.08 -6.34 26.33
N THR A 239 9.23 -5.69 26.54
CA THR A 239 10.05 -5.85 27.74
C THR A 239 10.49 -4.49 28.27
N ARG A 240 10.69 -4.39 29.59
CA ARG A 240 11.17 -3.15 30.22
C ARG A 240 12.68 -2.97 30.09
N GLU A 241 13.39 -4.07 30.01
CA GLU A 241 14.86 -4.11 29.88
C GLU A 241 15.23 -4.71 28.53
N ALA A 242 16.40 -4.36 28.01
CA ALA A 242 16.94 -4.97 26.81
C ALA A 242 17.08 -6.48 27.03
N PRO A 243 16.37 -7.33 26.26
CA PRO A 243 16.38 -8.75 26.49
C PRO A 243 17.75 -9.34 26.18
N LYS A 244 18.15 -10.32 27.02
CA LYS A 244 19.39 -11.10 26.84
C LYS A 244 19.00 -12.55 26.53
N ALA A 245 19.79 -13.24 25.72
CA ALA A 245 19.61 -14.66 25.42
C ALA A 245 18.17 -14.98 24.87
N THR A 246 17.75 -14.24 23.89
CA THR A 246 16.47 -14.43 23.17
C THR A 246 16.71 -14.89 21.74
N SER A 247 15.78 -15.65 21.17
CA SER A 247 15.76 -16.01 19.75
C SER A 247 15.18 -14.91 18.86
N ILE A 248 14.68 -13.81 19.44
CA ILE A 248 14.13 -12.68 18.70
C ILE A 248 15.25 -11.71 18.38
N LEU A 249 15.56 -11.55 17.10
CA LEU A 249 16.62 -10.67 16.62
C LEU A 249 16.20 -9.21 16.53
N ASN A 250 14.94 -8.93 16.26
CA ASN A 250 14.42 -7.58 16.12
C ASN A 250 13.98 -7.04 17.47
N ILE A 251 14.84 -6.24 18.08
CA ILE A 251 14.61 -5.59 19.38
C ILE A 251 14.77 -4.09 19.17
N LEU A 252 13.64 -3.38 19.20
CA LEU A 252 13.57 -1.95 18.90
C LEU A 252 13.33 -1.17 20.20
N PRO A 253 14.17 -0.19 20.55
CA PRO A 253 13.84 0.76 21.59
C PRO A 253 12.56 1.52 21.22
N ALA A 254 11.65 1.65 22.15
CA ALA A 254 10.36 2.29 21.91
C ALA A 254 9.87 3.03 23.17
N ARG A 255 8.92 3.94 22.97
CA ARG A 255 8.20 4.63 24.05
C ARG A 255 6.71 4.38 23.92
N ILE A 256 6.05 4.07 25.03
CA ILE A 256 4.58 3.88 25.05
C ILE A 256 3.92 5.25 24.86
N LEU A 257 3.09 5.38 23.82
CA LEU A 257 2.28 6.57 23.57
C LEU A 257 0.92 6.49 24.22
N SER A 258 0.25 5.32 24.13
CA SER A 258 -1.04 5.08 24.73
C SER A 258 -1.29 3.60 24.97
N GLN A 259 -2.27 3.31 25.84
CA GLN A 259 -2.76 1.97 26.11
C GLN A 259 -4.28 1.98 26.06
N THR A 260 -4.87 1.15 25.23
CA THR A 260 -6.32 1.07 25.02
C THR A 260 -6.80 -0.36 25.25
N PRO A 261 -7.71 -0.62 26.21
CA PRO A 261 -8.29 -1.94 26.39
C PRO A 261 -9.05 -2.43 25.15
N THR A 262 -8.77 -3.66 24.71
CA THR A 262 -9.46 -4.32 23.62
C THR A 262 -10.20 -5.55 24.15
N GLY A 263 -11.47 -5.33 24.56
CA GLY A 263 -12.24 -6.36 25.24
C GLY A 263 -11.83 -6.54 26.72
N ARG A 264 -12.01 -7.77 27.26
CA ARG A 264 -11.79 -8.03 28.70
C ARG A 264 -10.33 -8.34 29.07
N ASN A 265 -9.57 -8.90 28.14
CA ASN A 265 -8.31 -9.59 28.46
C ASN A 265 -7.09 -9.01 27.73
N GLU A 266 -7.27 -8.11 26.80
CA GLU A 266 -6.20 -7.59 25.95
C GLU A 266 -6.11 -6.06 26.03
N ILE A 267 -4.92 -5.56 25.78
CA ILE A 267 -4.59 -4.14 25.67
C ILE A 267 -3.84 -3.94 24.34
N LEU A 268 -4.28 -2.96 23.59
CA LEU A 268 -3.54 -2.41 22.46
C LEU A 268 -2.62 -1.32 23.01
N VAL A 269 -1.32 -1.46 22.76
CA VAL A 269 -0.29 -0.49 23.12
C VAL A 269 0.20 0.17 21.85
N VAL A 270 0.14 1.48 21.79
CA VAL A 270 0.74 2.26 20.70
C VAL A 270 2.13 2.70 21.15
N LEU A 271 3.11 2.43 20.31
CA LEU A 271 4.53 2.69 20.55
C LEU A 271 5.07 3.71 19.57
N SER A 272 5.94 4.61 20.01
CA SER A 272 6.82 5.38 19.15
C SER A 272 8.19 4.73 19.08
N LEU A 273 8.72 4.55 17.86
CA LEU A 273 10.08 4.08 17.61
C LEU A 273 11.08 5.23 17.44
N THR A 274 10.63 6.47 17.41
CA THR A 274 11.47 7.67 17.27
C THR A 274 11.28 8.61 18.44
N ALA A 275 12.27 9.46 18.70
CA ALA A 275 12.19 10.50 19.74
C ALA A 275 11.04 11.50 19.44
N ASP A 276 10.81 11.79 18.15
CA ASP A 276 9.69 12.59 17.68
C ASP A 276 8.46 11.68 17.53
N SER A 277 7.50 11.83 18.40
CA SER A 277 6.32 10.95 18.59
C SER A 277 5.39 10.78 17.37
N GLY A 278 5.79 11.25 16.18
CA GLY A 278 4.92 11.33 15.01
C GLY A 278 5.20 10.39 13.84
N SER A 279 6.44 9.97 13.59
CA SER A 279 6.81 9.44 12.27
C SER A 279 6.92 7.92 12.15
N ALA A 280 7.05 7.18 13.24
CA ALA A 280 7.12 5.71 13.20
C ALA A 280 6.42 5.11 14.40
N ARG A 281 5.18 4.72 14.22
CA ARG A 281 4.38 4.07 15.26
C ARG A 281 4.31 2.57 15.01
N LEU A 282 4.36 1.82 16.10
CA LEU A 282 4.21 0.37 16.14
C LEU A 282 3.07 0.02 17.10
N LEU A 283 2.31 -1.00 16.76
CA LEU A 283 1.26 -1.54 17.62
C LEU A 283 1.75 -2.83 18.31
N ALA A 284 1.42 -2.98 19.58
CA ALA A 284 1.58 -4.24 20.30
C ALA A 284 0.25 -4.63 20.94
N ARG A 285 -0.21 -5.87 20.69
CA ARG A 285 -1.38 -6.43 21.35
C ARG A 285 -0.91 -7.41 22.41
N ILE A 286 -1.11 -7.05 23.67
CA ILE A 286 -0.65 -7.83 24.80
C ILE A 286 -1.81 -8.18 25.73
N THR A 287 -1.63 -9.17 26.61
CA THR A 287 -2.64 -9.47 27.60
C THR A 287 -2.66 -8.38 28.68
N ARG A 288 -3.84 -8.12 29.22
CA ARG A 288 -3.99 -7.22 30.38
C ARG A 288 -3.07 -7.60 31.55
N ARG A 289 -2.97 -8.91 31.83
CA ARG A 289 -2.06 -9.44 32.85
C ARG A 289 -0.61 -9.07 32.61
N SER A 290 -0.14 -9.16 31.35
CA SER A 290 1.24 -8.78 31.00
C SER A 290 1.48 -7.29 31.23
N SER A 291 0.52 -6.43 30.86
CA SER A 291 0.63 -4.99 31.10
C SER A 291 0.73 -4.67 32.60
N GLU A 292 -0.12 -5.31 33.42
CA GLU A 292 -0.12 -5.12 34.89
C GLU A 292 1.17 -5.65 35.53
N GLN A 293 1.65 -6.83 35.14
CA GLN A 293 2.90 -7.42 35.65
C GLN A 293 4.15 -6.60 35.30
N LEU A 294 4.19 -6.04 34.11
CA LEU A 294 5.28 -5.17 33.68
C LEU A 294 5.13 -3.74 34.19
N GLY A 295 4.00 -3.38 34.79
CA GLY A 295 3.72 -2.04 35.28
C GLY A 295 3.80 -1.00 34.17
N LEU A 296 3.28 -1.33 32.97
CA LEU A 296 3.37 -0.45 31.81
C LEU A 296 2.52 0.80 31.99
N SER A 297 3.08 1.95 31.61
CA SER A 297 2.37 3.25 31.63
C SER A 297 2.77 4.11 30.43
N GLU A 298 1.94 5.07 30.09
CA GLU A 298 2.21 6.04 29.05
C GLU A 298 3.51 6.81 29.35
N GLY A 299 4.29 7.10 28.31
CA GLY A 299 5.59 7.74 28.41
C GLY A 299 6.73 6.82 28.78
N MET A 300 6.46 5.56 29.20
CA MET A 300 7.50 4.62 29.63
C MET A 300 8.37 4.15 28.47
N PRO A 301 9.71 4.11 28.61
CA PRO A 301 10.59 3.45 27.66
C PRO A 301 10.47 1.93 27.81
N VAL A 302 10.44 1.25 26.66
CA VAL A 302 10.34 -0.21 26.56
C VAL A 302 11.15 -0.71 25.36
N PHE A 303 11.32 -2.02 25.27
CA PHE A 303 11.85 -2.67 24.07
C PHE A 303 10.73 -3.49 23.41
N ALA A 304 10.45 -3.18 22.13
CA ALA A 304 9.55 -3.94 21.29
C ALA A 304 10.32 -5.06 20.60
N GLN A 305 9.87 -6.29 20.77
CA GLN A 305 10.44 -7.48 20.17
C GLN A 305 9.53 -7.97 19.03
N VAL A 306 10.07 -8.10 17.84
CA VAL A 306 9.34 -8.56 16.64
C VAL A 306 10.02 -9.79 16.09
N LYS A 307 9.25 -10.88 15.90
CA LYS A 307 9.80 -12.11 15.31
C LYS A 307 10.13 -11.89 13.84
N GLY A 308 11.37 -12.12 13.43
CA GLY A 308 11.83 -11.96 12.04
C GLY A 308 11.03 -12.83 11.05
N VAL A 309 10.69 -14.05 11.43
CA VAL A 309 9.93 -14.98 10.58
C VAL A 309 8.51 -14.52 10.26
N SER A 310 7.92 -13.63 11.05
CA SER A 310 6.61 -13.04 10.76
C SER A 310 6.69 -11.89 9.75
N LEU A 311 7.90 -11.42 9.45
CA LEU A 311 8.18 -10.34 8.50
C LEU A 311 8.60 -10.87 7.12
N ALA A 312 8.56 -12.19 6.89
CA ALA A 312 9.01 -12.79 5.65
C ALA A 312 8.40 -12.07 4.44
N LEU A 313 9.26 -11.67 3.52
CA LEU A 313 8.86 -11.11 2.23
C LEU A 313 8.12 -12.20 1.45
N LYS A 314 6.90 -11.95 1.07
CA LYS A 314 6.10 -12.86 0.24
C LYS A 314 6.32 -12.57 -1.23
#